data_3d6e0d037531b7044d8c1db4955dff4c
#
_entry.id   3d6e0d037531b7044d8c1db4955dff4c
#
_cell.length_a   1.000
_cell.length_b   1.000
_cell.length_c   1.000
_cell.angle_alpha   90.00
_cell.angle_beta   90.00
_cell.angle_gamma   90.00
#
_symmetry.space_group_name_H-M   'P 1'
#
loop_
_entity.id
_entity.type
_entity.pdbx_description
1 polymer ?
#
loop_
_entity_poly.entity_id
_entity_poly.type
_entity_poly.pdbx_seq_one_letter_code
_entity_poly.pdbx_strand_id
1 'polypeptide(L)'
;MSTSDRFAGKVAVITGGTTGIGRAIARRFVSDGGKIVIGARHDTLFEEITQELGADNCWCQVCDVTNRAQVDALVQAAYDKFNGFDVMFGNAGINLFKDFLNVTEEEHARIVHNNYFGCFNSTQAAARAFVAHGTKGAIVNTASINVRCACPNSTPYAASKGTIATMTQGVAVELAEYGIRANCFCPGSTDTPMVTEVPRTRFPTYTAPKLMIQRMAQPEEQANIACFLASDDASYITGETIFCVGGWGKK
;
A
#
# COMPACT_ATOMS: atom_id res chain seq x y z
N MET A 1 -5.83 21.72 14.00
CA MET A 1 -6.59 20.59 13.41
C MET A 1 -6.82 19.61 14.53
N SER A 2 -8.07 19.20 14.79
CA SER A 2 -8.35 18.16 15.76
C SER A 2 -7.62 16.89 15.33
N THR A 3 -6.66 16.42 16.13
CA THR A 3 -6.10 15.08 15.98
C THR A 3 -7.23 14.10 16.24
N SER A 4 -7.64 13.36 15.24
CA SER A 4 -8.64 12.32 15.45
C SER A 4 -7.94 11.17 16.17
N ASP A 5 -8.46 10.69 17.28
CA ASP A 5 -7.92 9.52 18.00
C ASP A 5 -8.33 8.19 17.33
N ARG A 6 -8.54 8.22 16.01
CA ARG A 6 -9.03 7.09 15.22
C ARG A 6 -8.21 5.83 15.39
N PHE A 7 -6.89 5.98 15.54
CA PHE A 7 -5.97 4.85 15.70
C PHE A 7 -5.29 4.84 17.07
N ALA A 8 -5.88 5.50 18.07
CA ALA A 8 -5.34 5.47 19.44
C ALA A 8 -5.18 4.03 19.93
N GLY A 9 -3.95 3.67 20.35
CA GLY A 9 -3.60 2.33 20.81
C GLY A 9 -3.47 1.26 19.72
N LYS A 10 -3.61 1.62 18.43
CA LYS A 10 -3.44 0.72 17.29
C LYS A 10 -2.01 0.74 16.76
N VAL A 11 -1.56 -0.41 16.28
CA VAL A 11 -0.25 -0.59 15.66
C VAL A 11 -0.39 -1.05 14.21
N ALA A 12 0.26 -0.35 13.29
CA ALA A 12 0.31 -0.74 11.88
C ALA A 12 1.70 -1.21 11.45
N VAL A 13 1.72 -2.06 10.43
CA VAL A 13 2.90 -2.35 9.62
C VAL A 13 2.64 -1.86 8.20
N ILE A 14 3.62 -1.18 7.59
CA ILE A 14 3.53 -0.75 6.21
C ILE A 14 4.78 -1.15 5.43
N THR A 15 4.59 -1.72 4.25
CA THR A 15 5.67 -1.97 3.29
C THR A 15 5.80 -0.81 2.30
N GLY A 16 7.03 -0.34 2.05
CA GLY A 16 7.27 0.82 1.19
C GLY A 16 6.77 2.15 1.79
N GLY A 17 6.92 2.31 3.11
CA GLY A 17 6.40 3.46 3.86
C GLY A 17 7.31 4.70 3.88
N THR A 18 8.47 4.69 3.21
CA THR A 18 9.44 5.80 3.29
C THR A 18 9.20 6.92 2.28
N THR A 19 8.45 6.68 1.22
CA THR A 19 8.19 7.67 0.15
C THR A 19 6.74 7.63 -0.33
N GLY A 20 6.34 8.66 -1.07
CA GLY A 20 5.08 8.74 -1.81
C GLY A 20 3.84 8.41 -0.96
N ILE A 21 2.95 7.58 -1.50
CA ILE A 21 1.69 7.20 -0.84
C ILE A 21 1.95 6.50 0.49
N GLY A 22 2.96 5.62 0.57
CA GLY A 22 3.28 4.91 1.80
C GLY A 22 3.70 5.85 2.94
N ARG A 23 4.52 6.87 2.65
CA ARG A 23 4.90 7.89 3.65
C ARG A 23 3.69 8.71 4.09
N ALA A 24 2.82 9.07 3.17
CA ALA A 24 1.58 9.78 3.51
C ALA A 24 0.63 8.93 4.38
N ILE A 25 0.53 7.62 4.13
CA ILE A 25 -0.21 6.70 5.00
C ILE A 25 0.40 6.67 6.40
N ALA A 26 1.73 6.54 6.50
CA ALA A 26 2.42 6.52 7.80
C ALA A 26 2.18 7.81 8.59
N ARG A 27 2.33 8.98 7.94
CA ARG A 27 2.01 10.29 8.54
C ARG A 27 0.58 10.36 9.05
N ARG A 28 -0.37 9.96 8.22
CA ARG A 28 -1.78 10.01 8.57
C ARG A 28 -2.11 9.08 9.72
N PHE A 29 -1.62 7.85 9.70
CA PHE A 29 -1.86 6.87 10.74
C PHE A 29 -1.33 7.33 12.10
N VAL A 30 -0.11 7.89 12.14
CA VAL A 30 0.49 8.44 13.36
C VAL A 30 -0.23 9.71 13.81
N SER A 31 -0.62 10.61 12.90
CA SER A 31 -1.36 11.82 13.26
C SER A 31 -2.76 11.53 13.82
N ASP A 32 -3.33 10.37 13.51
CA ASP A 32 -4.60 9.87 14.02
C ASP A 32 -4.40 8.99 15.30
N GLY A 33 -3.21 9.06 15.95
CA GLY A 33 -2.93 8.46 17.27
C GLY A 33 -2.34 7.05 17.25
N GLY A 34 -2.04 6.49 16.06
CA GLY A 34 -1.47 5.15 15.92
C GLY A 34 0.06 5.10 15.99
N LYS A 35 0.60 3.90 16.12
CA LYS A 35 2.04 3.61 16.01
C LYS A 35 2.32 2.75 14.79
N ILE A 36 3.49 2.93 14.14
CA ILE A 36 3.75 2.28 12.86
C ILE A 36 5.16 1.69 12.76
N VAL A 37 5.23 0.49 12.18
CA VAL A 37 6.47 -0.14 11.71
C VAL A 37 6.56 0.00 10.21
N ILE A 38 7.65 0.57 9.72
CA ILE A 38 7.88 0.85 8.30
C ILE A 38 8.95 -0.09 7.74
N GLY A 39 8.59 -0.88 6.72
CA GLY A 39 9.53 -1.68 5.95
C GLY A 39 9.89 -1.00 4.63
N ALA A 40 11.19 -0.90 4.33
CA ALA A 40 11.70 -0.45 3.03
C ALA A 40 13.01 -1.15 2.69
N ARG A 41 13.34 -1.24 1.39
CA ARG A 41 14.57 -1.93 0.92
C ARG A 41 15.86 -1.23 1.31
N HIS A 42 15.81 0.09 1.51
CA HIS A 42 16.97 0.93 1.84
C HIS A 42 16.65 1.76 3.08
N ASP A 43 17.65 1.97 3.91
CA ASP A 43 17.58 2.69 5.18
C ASP A 43 17.82 4.20 5.05
N THR A 44 18.12 4.67 3.85
CA THR A 44 18.55 6.07 3.59
C THR A 44 17.60 7.15 4.08
N LEU A 45 16.31 6.82 4.26
CA LEU A 45 15.27 7.75 4.74
C LEU A 45 14.75 7.41 6.15
N PHE A 46 15.33 6.42 6.83
CA PHE A 46 14.81 5.95 8.12
C PHE A 46 14.96 7.00 9.22
N GLU A 47 16.10 7.67 9.27
CA GLU A 47 16.34 8.73 10.25
C GLU A 47 15.37 9.90 10.03
N GLU A 48 15.24 10.37 8.80
CA GLU A 48 14.34 11.47 8.44
C GLU A 48 12.89 11.17 8.84
N ILE A 49 12.37 9.97 8.47
CA ILE A 49 10.98 9.63 8.75
C ILE A 49 10.73 9.35 10.24
N THR A 50 11.72 8.82 10.93
CA THR A 50 11.62 8.61 12.39
C THR A 50 11.61 9.95 13.13
N GLN A 51 12.41 10.92 12.71
CA GLN A 51 12.37 12.28 13.26
C GLN A 51 11.04 12.97 12.97
N GLU A 52 10.49 12.78 11.77
CA GLU A 52 9.22 13.35 11.35
C GLU A 52 8.03 12.82 12.16
N LEU A 53 7.97 11.49 12.37
CA LEU A 53 6.84 10.83 13.03
C LEU A 53 6.98 10.70 14.55
N GLY A 54 8.20 10.92 15.06
CA GLY A 54 8.56 10.69 16.46
C GLY A 54 8.98 9.23 16.72
N ALA A 55 10.12 9.06 17.41
CA ALA A 55 10.71 7.74 17.69
C ALA A 55 9.80 6.85 18.55
N ASP A 56 8.92 7.43 19.35
CA ASP A 56 7.95 6.69 20.17
C ASP A 56 6.78 6.13 19.35
N ASN A 57 6.60 6.60 18.11
CA ASN A 57 5.47 6.27 17.24
C ASN A 57 5.90 5.51 15.98
N CYS A 58 7.18 5.52 15.64
CA CYS A 58 7.68 4.96 14.38
C CYS A 58 8.92 4.11 14.59
N TRP A 59 8.92 2.92 14.01
CA TRP A 59 10.08 2.06 13.86
C TRP A 59 10.32 1.74 12.39
N CYS A 60 11.53 1.88 11.91
CA CYS A 60 11.91 1.56 10.55
C CYS A 60 12.83 0.34 10.50
N GLN A 61 12.63 -0.54 9.52
CA GLN A 61 13.41 -1.75 9.34
C GLN A 61 13.64 -2.06 7.85
N VAL A 62 14.85 -2.50 7.52
CA VAL A 62 15.15 -2.97 6.16
C VAL A 62 14.30 -4.22 5.88
N CYS A 63 13.54 -4.16 4.79
CA CYS A 63 12.66 -5.24 4.36
C CYS A 63 12.52 -5.25 2.84
N ASP A 64 13.03 -6.30 2.21
CA ASP A 64 12.66 -6.66 0.85
C ASP A 64 11.41 -7.57 0.93
N VAL A 65 10.30 -7.10 0.38
CA VAL A 65 9.02 -7.82 0.40
C VAL A 65 9.07 -9.15 -0.35
N THR A 66 10.05 -9.37 -1.22
CA THR A 66 10.28 -10.63 -1.91
C THR A 66 10.94 -11.68 -1.01
N ASN A 67 11.53 -11.27 0.10
CA ASN A 67 12.13 -12.14 1.10
C ASN A 67 11.14 -12.37 2.26
N ARG A 68 10.55 -13.56 2.29
CA ARG A 68 9.53 -13.90 3.30
C ARG A 68 10.03 -13.75 4.73
N ALA A 69 11.25 -14.15 5.04
CA ALA A 69 11.78 -14.05 6.40
C ALA A 69 11.92 -12.59 6.86
N GLN A 70 12.26 -11.67 5.95
CA GLN A 70 12.31 -10.24 6.27
C GLN A 70 10.92 -9.66 6.51
N VAL A 71 9.91 -10.12 5.78
CA VAL A 71 8.51 -9.72 6.01
C VAL A 71 8.00 -10.24 7.35
N ASP A 72 8.28 -11.51 7.70
CA ASP A 72 7.92 -12.07 9.00
C ASP A 72 8.60 -11.30 10.15
N ALA A 73 9.89 -10.96 10.00
CA ALA A 73 10.61 -10.14 10.97
C ALA A 73 10.05 -8.71 11.09
N LEU A 74 9.55 -8.12 9.98
CA LEU A 74 8.91 -6.81 9.99
C LEU A 74 7.59 -6.85 10.80
N VAL A 75 6.79 -7.90 10.65
CA VAL A 75 5.56 -8.10 11.43
C VAL A 75 5.91 -8.33 12.91
N GLN A 76 6.94 -9.14 13.20
CA GLN A 76 7.40 -9.38 14.58
C GLN A 76 7.85 -8.08 15.26
N ALA A 77 8.48 -7.17 14.53
CA ALA A 77 8.90 -5.88 15.07
C ALA A 77 7.73 -5.03 15.62
N ALA A 78 6.50 -5.21 15.12
CA ALA A 78 5.33 -4.51 15.67
C ALA A 78 5.04 -4.97 17.12
N TYR A 79 5.14 -6.26 17.38
CA TYR A 79 5.00 -6.80 18.74
C TYR A 79 6.16 -6.40 19.63
N ASP A 80 7.40 -6.49 19.13
CA ASP A 80 8.61 -6.23 19.93
C ASP A 80 8.73 -4.75 20.32
N LYS A 81 8.30 -3.85 19.45
CA LYS A 81 8.46 -2.40 19.65
C LYS A 81 7.23 -1.73 20.26
N PHE A 82 6.03 -2.21 19.90
CA PHE A 82 4.79 -1.54 20.25
C PHE A 82 3.77 -2.44 20.93
N ASN A 83 4.14 -3.72 21.20
CA ASN A 83 3.32 -4.71 21.91
C ASN A 83 1.94 -4.96 21.24
N GLY A 84 1.85 -4.88 19.92
CA GLY A 84 0.61 -5.11 19.19
C GLY A 84 0.78 -5.07 17.69
N PHE A 85 -0.26 -5.55 16.96
CA PHE A 85 -0.35 -5.45 15.52
C PHE A 85 -1.82 -5.53 15.10
N ASP A 86 -2.36 -4.48 14.48
CA ASP A 86 -3.77 -4.32 14.14
C ASP A 86 -3.99 -4.11 12.63
N VAL A 87 -3.04 -3.48 11.92
CA VAL A 87 -3.23 -3.07 10.52
C VAL A 87 -2.01 -3.39 9.67
N MET A 88 -2.24 -4.05 8.54
CA MET A 88 -1.24 -4.23 7.48
C MET A 88 -1.56 -3.34 6.28
N PHE A 89 -0.62 -2.48 5.89
CA PHE A 89 -0.64 -1.79 4.62
C PHE A 89 0.35 -2.45 3.64
N GLY A 90 -0.17 -3.26 2.72
CA GLY A 90 0.58 -3.89 1.63
C GLY A 90 0.79 -2.88 0.49
N ASN A 91 1.77 -1.96 0.64
CA ASN A 91 1.91 -0.84 -0.27
C ASN A 91 3.15 -0.91 -1.17
N ALA A 92 4.21 -1.62 -0.80
CA ALA A 92 5.43 -1.72 -1.61
C ALA A 92 5.14 -2.13 -3.05
N GLY A 93 5.81 -1.49 -4.00
CA GLY A 93 5.70 -1.84 -5.40
C GLY A 93 6.69 -1.05 -6.26
N ILE A 94 6.94 -1.58 -7.45
CA ILE A 94 7.77 -0.97 -8.48
C ILE A 94 6.99 -0.88 -9.78
N ASN A 95 7.42 -0.01 -10.69
CA ASN A 95 6.83 0.09 -12.02
C ASN A 95 7.85 -0.23 -13.12
N LEU A 96 7.34 -0.50 -14.31
CA LEU A 96 8.10 -0.66 -15.55
C LEU A 96 7.32 0.03 -16.66
N PHE A 97 7.95 1.03 -17.30
CA PHE A 97 7.42 1.68 -18.48
C PHE A 97 8.18 1.22 -19.71
N LYS A 98 7.63 0.26 -20.43
CA LYS A 98 8.24 -0.31 -21.62
C LYS A 98 7.18 -0.79 -22.59
N ASP A 99 7.43 -0.61 -23.90
CA ASP A 99 6.60 -1.17 -24.96
C ASP A 99 6.45 -2.68 -24.78
N PHE A 100 5.23 -3.18 -24.89
CA PHE A 100 4.90 -4.59 -24.61
C PHE A 100 5.72 -5.57 -25.45
N LEU A 101 5.95 -5.25 -26.73
CA LEU A 101 6.70 -6.11 -27.63
C LEU A 101 8.20 -6.25 -27.24
N ASN A 102 8.69 -5.32 -26.43
CA ASN A 102 10.07 -5.26 -25.98
C ASN A 102 10.28 -5.68 -24.51
N VAL A 103 9.21 -6.00 -23.77
CA VAL A 103 9.32 -6.49 -22.39
C VAL A 103 9.97 -7.85 -22.37
N THR A 104 11.06 -8.03 -21.61
CA THR A 104 11.69 -9.33 -21.45
C THR A 104 11.00 -10.16 -20.35
N GLU A 105 11.25 -11.48 -20.37
CA GLU A 105 10.72 -12.37 -19.34
C GLU A 105 11.21 -11.99 -17.93
N GLU A 106 12.48 -11.62 -17.80
CA GLU A 106 13.09 -11.21 -16.54
C GLU A 106 12.48 -9.92 -16.01
N GLU A 107 12.23 -8.93 -16.88
CA GLU A 107 11.57 -7.68 -16.50
C GLU A 107 10.14 -7.95 -16.04
N HIS A 108 9.39 -8.79 -16.75
CA HIS A 108 8.05 -9.20 -16.36
C HIS A 108 8.07 -9.92 -15.02
N ALA A 109 8.92 -10.94 -14.87
CA ALA A 109 9.07 -11.70 -13.64
C ALA A 109 9.43 -10.81 -12.45
N ARG A 110 10.34 -9.85 -12.63
CA ARG A 110 10.73 -8.89 -11.59
C ARG A 110 9.55 -8.04 -11.11
N ILE A 111 8.69 -7.56 -12.01
CA ILE A 111 7.49 -6.78 -11.64
C ILE A 111 6.49 -7.65 -10.87
N VAL A 112 6.20 -8.85 -11.37
CA VAL A 112 5.26 -9.77 -10.73
C VAL A 112 5.79 -10.19 -9.35
N HIS A 113 7.06 -10.54 -9.27
CA HIS A 113 7.68 -11.00 -8.02
C HIS A 113 7.70 -9.90 -6.96
N ASN A 114 8.09 -8.68 -7.33
CA ASN A 114 8.09 -7.57 -6.39
C ASN A 114 6.67 -7.16 -5.96
N ASN A 115 5.78 -6.94 -6.92
CA ASN A 115 4.47 -6.36 -6.62
C ASN A 115 3.49 -7.41 -6.07
N TYR A 116 3.30 -8.52 -6.78
CA TYR A 116 2.32 -9.53 -6.38
C TYR A 116 2.84 -10.41 -5.25
N PHE A 117 3.99 -11.08 -5.43
CA PHE A 117 4.52 -11.95 -4.37
C PHE A 117 4.91 -11.15 -3.13
N GLY A 118 5.44 -9.93 -3.27
CA GLY A 118 5.70 -9.05 -2.14
C GLY A 118 4.44 -8.68 -1.35
N CYS A 119 3.34 -8.38 -2.05
CA CYS A 119 2.04 -8.12 -1.44
C CYS A 119 1.46 -9.40 -0.81
N PHE A 120 1.56 -10.54 -1.49
CA PHE A 120 1.15 -11.85 -0.95
C PHE A 120 1.89 -12.17 0.35
N ASN A 121 3.22 -12.04 0.38
CA ASN A 121 4.03 -12.26 1.57
C ASN A 121 3.57 -11.40 2.74
N SER A 122 3.36 -10.11 2.50
CA SER A 122 2.92 -9.15 3.50
C SER A 122 1.52 -9.48 4.03
N THR A 123 0.59 -9.75 3.12
CA THR A 123 -0.79 -10.13 3.44
C THR A 123 -0.85 -11.42 4.24
N GLN A 124 -0.10 -12.45 3.83
CA GLN A 124 -0.12 -13.74 4.52
C GLN A 124 0.58 -13.69 5.89
N ALA A 125 1.69 -12.93 6.01
CA ALA A 125 2.36 -12.73 7.30
C ALA A 125 1.42 -12.04 8.29
N ALA A 126 0.71 -10.99 7.85
CA ALA A 126 -0.29 -10.31 8.67
C ALA A 126 -1.43 -11.24 9.07
N ALA A 127 -2.02 -11.97 8.12
CA ALA A 127 -3.10 -12.90 8.38
C ALA A 127 -2.73 -13.96 9.44
N ARG A 128 -1.55 -14.57 9.29
CA ARG A 128 -1.04 -15.55 10.27
C ARG A 128 -0.85 -14.95 11.66
N ALA A 129 -0.29 -13.75 11.75
CA ALA A 129 -0.11 -13.06 13.02
C ALA A 129 -1.46 -12.70 13.65
N PHE A 130 -2.41 -12.17 12.90
CA PHE A 130 -3.75 -11.84 13.41
C PHE A 130 -4.47 -13.08 13.94
N VAL A 131 -4.45 -14.20 13.20
CA VAL A 131 -5.08 -15.45 13.62
C VAL A 131 -4.39 -16.00 14.89
N ALA A 132 -3.05 -16.02 14.91
CA ALA A 132 -2.28 -16.54 16.05
C ALA A 132 -2.51 -15.76 17.35
N HIS A 133 -2.75 -14.44 17.24
CA HIS A 133 -2.98 -13.56 18.39
C HIS A 133 -4.47 -13.25 18.65
N GLY A 134 -5.39 -13.80 17.86
CA GLY A 134 -6.83 -13.50 17.97
C GLY A 134 -7.19 -12.04 17.64
N THR A 135 -6.36 -11.34 16.86
CA THR A 135 -6.58 -9.95 16.49
C THR A 135 -7.57 -9.85 15.33
N LYS A 136 -8.65 -9.09 15.51
CA LYS A 136 -9.57 -8.73 14.42
C LYS A 136 -8.98 -7.58 13.61
N GLY A 137 -7.94 -7.90 12.83
CA GLY A 137 -7.13 -6.91 12.12
C GLY A 137 -7.74 -6.42 10.81
N ALA A 138 -7.07 -5.42 10.21
CA ALA A 138 -7.39 -4.92 8.88
C ALA A 138 -6.18 -5.02 7.95
N ILE A 139 -6.40 -5.54 6.74
CA ILE A 139 -5.42 -5.59 5.65
C ILE A 139 -5.86 -4.64 4.55
N VAL A 140 -4.99 -3.71 4.15
CA VAL A 140 -5.25 -2.75 3.08
C VAL A 140 -4.14 -2.83 2.06
N ASN A 141 -4.46 -3.38 0.88
CA ASN A 141 -3.50 -3.55 -0.21
C ASN A 141 -3.59 -2.43 -1.24
N THR A 142 -2.46 -2.01 -1.77
CA THR A 142 -2.36 -0.96 -2.79
C THR A 142 -2.30 -1.58 -4.19
N ALA A 143 -3.41 -1.49 -4.94
CA ALA A 143 -3.44 -1.83 -6.35
C ALA A 143 -3.15 -0.61 -7.25
N SER A 144 -3.98 -0.34 -8.24
CA SER A 144 -3.83 0.80 -9.17
C SER A 144 -5.10 1.01 -9.98
N ILE A 145 -5.28 2.21 -10.55
CA ILE A 145 -6.27 2.47 -11.63
C ILE A 145 -6.12 1.47 -12.78
N ASN A 146 -4.92 0.92 -12.98
CA ASN A 146 -4.65 -0.04 -14.06
C ASN A 146 -5.42 -1.37 -13.92
N VAL A 147 -6.07 -1.62 -12.79
CA VAL A 147 -7.05 -2.72 -12.63
C VAL A 147 -8.28 -2.50 -13.53
N ARG A 148 -8.66 -1.25 -13.78
CA ARG A 148 -9.83 -0.88 -14.58
C ARG A 148 -9.49 -0.33 -15.96
N CYS A 149 -8.42 0.47 -16.04
CA CYS A 149 -8.03 1.20 -17.25
C CYS A 149 -6.56 0.93 -17.54
N ALA A 150 -6.29 0.14 -18.56
CA ALA A 150 -4.92 -0.11 -19.00
C ALA A 150 -4.23 1.18 -19.46
N CYS A 151 -2.95 1.25 -19.18
CA CYS A 151 -2.08 2.35 -19.58
C CYS A 151 -1.04 1.85 -20.57
N PRO A 152 -0.74 2.60 -21.65
CA PRO A 152 0.33 2.22 -22.55
C PRO A 152 1.65 1.98 -21.82
N ASN A 153 2.44 1.03 -22.31
CA ASN A 153 3.77 0.71 -21.78
C ASN A 153 3.79 0.24 -20.31
N SER A 154 2.66 -0.25 -19.77
CA SER A 154 2.54 -0.61 -18.37
C SER A 154 1.92 -1.99 -18.14
N THR A 155 1.92 -2.87 -19.15
CA THR A 155 1.23 -4.16 -19.10
C THR A 155 1.68 -5.06 -17.95
N PRO A 156 2.99 -5.29 -17.67
CA PRO A 156 3.40 -6.12 -16.53
C PRO A 156 2.94 -5.54 -15.18
N TYR A 157 3.01 -4.23 -15.04
CA TYR A 157 2.55 -3.55 -13.84
C TYR A 157 1.02 -3.68 -13.67
N ALA A 158 0.25 -3.42 -14.74
CA ALA A 158 -1.20 -3.55 -14.71
C ALA A 158 -1.63 -4.97 -14.31
N ALA A 159 -1.00 -6.00 -14.89
CA ALA A 159 -1.24 -7.39 -14.55
C ALA A 159 -0.97 -7.67 -13.07
N SER A 160 0.18 -7.22 -12.55
CA SER A 160 0.53 -7.41 -11.14
C SER A 160 -0.47 -6.73 -10.19
N LYS A 161 -0.97 -5.54 -10.55
CA LYS A 161 -1.94 -4.80 -9.72
C LYS A 161 -3.36 -5.39 -9.84
N GLY A 162 -3.75 -5.93 -10.98
CA GLY A 162 -4.98 -6.70 -11.15
C GLY A 162 -5.01 -7.95 -10.26
N THR A 163 -3.90 -8.67 -10.21
CA THR A 163 -3.75 -9.87 -9.36
C THR A 163 -3.87 -9.52 -7.87
N ILE A 164 -3.31 -8.39 -7.41
CA ILE A 164 -3.46 -7.92 -6.02
C ILE A 164 -4.94 -7.69 -5.67
N ALA A 165 -5.69 -7.04 -6.54
CA ALA A 165 -7.11 -6.78 -6.29
C ALA A 165 -7.91 -8.09 -6.14
N THR A 166 -7.72 -9.04 -7.06
CA THR A 166 -8.40 -10.35 -7.01
C THR A 166 -7.94 -11.18 -5.81
N MET A 167 -6.64 -11.21 -5.51
CA MET A 167 -6.12 -11.88 -4.31
C MET A 167 -6.77 -11.34 -3.04
N THR A 168 -6.91 -10.02 -2.93
CA THR A 168 -7.49 -9.39 -1.74
C THR A 168 -8.93 -9.81 -1.50
N GLN A 169 -9.72 -10.02 -2.56
CA GLN A 169 -11.08 -10.55 -2.46
C GLN A 169 -11.09 -11.99 -1.90
N GLY A 170 -10.22 -12.87 -2.42
CA GLY A 170 -10.08 -14.24 -1.91
C GLY A 170 -9.67 -14.26 -0.43
N VAL A 171 -8.68 -13.45 -0.08
CA VAL A 171 -8.22 -13.30 1.32
C VAL A 171 -9.34 -12.82 2.24
N ALA A 172 -10.18 -11.88 1.80
CA ALA A 172 -11.30 -11.39 2.59
C ALA A 172 -12.33 -12.50 2.89
N VAL A 173 -12.61 -13.35 1.90
CA VAL A 173 -13.52 -14.50 2.06
C VAL A 173 -12.94 -15.49 3.09
N GLU A 174 -11.67 -15.86 2.94
CA GLU A 174 -11.03 -16.87 3.81
C GLU A 174 -10.83 -16.38 5.24
N LEU A 175 -10.62 -15.07 5.45
CA LEU A 175 -10.33 -14.52 6.77
C LEU A 175 -11.57 -13.97 7.51
N ALA A 176 -12.74 -13.99 6.88
CA ALA A 176 -13.98 -13.48 7.47
C ALA A 176 -14.35 -14.19 8.79
N GLU A 177 -14.13 -15.50 8.86
CA GLU A 177 -14.41 -16.29 10.08
C GLU A 177 -13.59 -15.85 11.30
N TYR A 178 -12.42 -15.23 11.08
CA TYR A 178 -11.56 -14.69 12.14
C TYR A 178 -11.87 -13.22 12.47
N GLY A 179 -12.87 -12.61 11.79
CA GLY A 179 -13.21 -11.20 11.93
C GLY A 179 -12.16 -10.25 11.35
N ILE A 180 -11.29 -10.74 10.46
CA ILE A 180 -10.26 -9.97 9.78
C ILE A 180 -10.85 -9.40 8.49
N ARG A 181 -10.67 -8.09 8.25
CA ARG A 181 -11.08 -7.44 7.01
C ARG A 181 -9.90 -7.30 6.05
N ALA A 182 -10.13 -7.52 4.78
CA ALA A 182 -9.12 -7.28 3.74
C ALA A 182 -9.74 -6.48 2.59
N ASN A 183 -9.16 -5.33 2.28
CA ASN A 183 -9.61 -4.46 1.21
C ASN A 183 -8.44 -4.00 0.35
N CYS A 184 -8.77 -3.53 -0.83
CA CYS A 184 -7.81 -3.01 -1.78
C CYS A 184 -8.21 -1.59 -2.18
N PHE A 185 -7.26 -0.65 -2.30
CA PHE A 185 -7.52 0.62 -2.94
C PHE A 185 -6.67 0.80 -4.19
N CYS A 186 -7.23 1.53 -5.15
CA CYS A 186 -6.65 1.78 -6.45
C CYS A 186 -6.35 3.26 -6.61
N PRO A 187 -5.10 3.70 -6.38
CA PRO A 187 -4.69 5.06 -6.68
C PRO A 187 -4.78 5.37 -8.17
N GLY A 188 -5.18 6.61 -8.49
CA GLY A 188 -4.96 7.23 -9.80
C GLY A 188 -3.58 7.86 -9.91
N SER A 189 -3.43 8.77 -10.88
CA SER A 189 -2.22 9.58 -11.01
C SER A 189 -2.00 10.39 -9.73
N THR A 190 -0.91 10.11 -9.04
CA THR A 190 -0.56 10.72 -7.76
C THR A 190 0.85 11.31 -7.85
N ASP A 191 1.03 12.49 -7.29
CA ASP A 191 2.30 13.21 -7.27
C ASP A 191 3.30 12.50 -6.32
N THR A 192 4.09 11.61 -6.90
CA THR A 192 5.04 10.75 -6.17
C THR A 192 6.30 10.54 -7.00
N PRO A 193 7.43 10.19 -6.38
CA PRO A 193 8.67 9.87 -7.10
C PRO A 193 8.47 8.81 -8.20
N MET A 194 7.65 7.79 -7.97
CA MET A 194 7.33 6.76 -8.96
C MET A 194 6.77 7.32 -10.27
N VAL A 195 6.10 8.47 -10.24
CA VAL A 195 5.47 9.10 -11.41
C VAL A 195 6.29 10.29 -11.90
N THR A 196 6.82 11.13 -11.01
CA THR A 196 7.51 12.38 -11.36
C THR A 196 8.93 12.15 -11.87
N GLU A 197 9.59 11.07 -11.47
CA GLU A 197 10.94 10.70 -11.95
C GLU A 197 10.93 10.08 -13.35
N VAL A 198 9.76 9.76 -13.90
CA VAL A 198 9.65 9.27 -15.27
C VAL A 198 9.65 10.46 -16.24
N PRO A 199 10.49 10.45 -17.30
CA PRO A 199 10.53 11.53 -18.26
C PRO A 199 9.14 11.84 -18.81
N ARG A 200 8.73 13.11 -18.77
CA ARG A 200 7.42 13.58 -19.28
C ARG A 200 7.17 13.19 -20.75
N THR A 201 8.23 12.94 -21.51
CA THR A 201 8.15 12.41 -22.89
C THR A 201 7.54 11.01 -22.94
N ARG A 202 7.57 10.23 -21.86
CA ARG A 202 6.91 8.92 -21.74
C ARG A 202 5.47 9.02 -21.26
N PHE A 203 5.02 10.20 -20.78
CA PHE A 203 3.67 10.46 -20.29
C PHE A 203 2.95 11.63 -20.98
N PRO A 204 3.11 11.89 -22.30
CA PRO A 204 2.49 13.05 -22.91
C PRO A 204 0.95 13.01 -22.88
N THR A 205 0.36 11.84 -22.63
CA THR A 205 -1.09 11.64 -22.66
C THR A 205 -1.70 11.24 -21.30
N TYR A 206 -0.86 11.17 -20.23
CA TYR A 206 -1.26 10.58 -18.97
C TYR A 206 -1.90 11.54 -17.98
N THR A 207 -1.87 12.83 -18.31
CA THR A 207 -2.32 13.89 -17.41
C THR A 207 -3.68 14.44 -17.79
N ALA A 208 -4.29 15.11 -16.85
CA ALA A 208 -5.44 15.99 -16.86
C ALA A 208 -6.62 15.78 -17.84
N PRO A 209 -6.47 15.55 -19.17
CA PRO A 209 -7.66 15.56 -20.07
C PRO A 209 -8.65 14.42 -19.80
N LYS A 210 -8.19 13.34 -19.15
CA LYS A 210 -9.02 12.16 -18.83
C LYS A 210 -9.56 12.16 -17.39
N LEU A 211 -9.14 13.13 -16.58
CA LEU A 211 -9.59 13.29 -15.20
C LEU A 211 -10.78 14.24 -15.15
N MET A 212 -11.77 13.92 -14.33
CA MET A 212 -12.83 14.88 -14.00
C MET A 212 -12.30 15.95 -13.05
N ILE A 213 -11.46 15.54 -12.07
CA ILE A 213 -10.66 16.44 -11.24
C ILE A 213 -9.33 16.63 -11.98
N GLN A 214 -9.16 17.76 -12.67
CA GLN A 214 -8.09 18.01 -13.64
C GLN A 214 -6.72 18.30 -12.98
N ARG A 215 -6.29 17.44 -12.09
CA ARG A 215 -4.95 17.46 -11.49
C ARG A 215 -4.54 16.06 -11.02
N MET A 216 -3.27 15.89 -10.75
CA MET A 216 -2.80 14.71 -9.99
C MET A 216 -3.32 14.78 -8.56
N ALA A 217 -3.58 13.64 -7.97
CA ALA A 217 -3.85 13.55 -6.54
C ALA A 217 -2.56 13.84 -5.74
N GLN A 218 -2.73 14.40 -4.55
CA GLN A 218 -1.64 14.42 -3.56
C GLN A 218 -1.58 13.07 -2.83
N PRO A 219 -0.41 12.62 -2.36
CA PRO A 219 -0.27 11.38 -1.61
C PRO A 219 -1.21 11.28 -0.41
N GLU A 220 -1.49 12.40 0.25
CA GLU A 220 -2.39 12.51 1.39
C GLU A 220 -3.84 12.14 1.04
N GLU A 221 -4.29 12.44 -0.18
CA GLU A 221 -5.64 12.07 -0.64
C GLU A 221 -5.78 10.55 -0.78
N GLN A 222 -4.69 9.86 -1.17
CA GLN A 222 -4.64 8.40 -1.21
C GLN A 222 -4.54 7.80 0.20
N ALA A 223 -3.75 8.42 1.07
CA ALA A 223 -3.62 8.02 2.47
C ALA A 223 -4.95 8.08 3.22
N ASN A 224 -5.79 9.07 2.92
CA ASN A 224 -7.12 9.19 3.53
C ASN A 224 -7.99 7.96 3.26
N ILE A 225 -7.98 7.43 2.03
CA ILE A 225 -8.74 6.22 1.68
C ILE A 225 -8.13 4.98 2.34
N ALA A 226 -6.80 4.84 2.31
CA ALA A 226 -6.14 3.70 2.94
C ALA A 226 -6.41 3.65 4.46
N CYS A 227 -6.30 4.79 5.15
CA CYS A 227 -6.58 4.89 6.57
C CYS A 227 -8.08 4.70 6.88
N PHE A 228 -9.00 5.19 6.04
CA PHE A 228 -10.42 4.90 6.19
C PHE A 228 -10.69 3.39 6.14
N LEU A 229 -10.16 2.69 5.14
CA LEU A 229 -10.34 1.23 5.00
C LEU A 229 -9.73 0.43 6.17
N ALA A 230 -8.65 0.95 6.77
CA ALA A 230 -8.01 0.37 7.94
C ALA A 230 -8.79 0.57 9.24
N SER A 231 -9.62 1.62 9.34
CA SER A 231 -10.30 2.04 10.55
C SER A 231 -11.62 1.29 10.80
N ASP A 232 -12.17 1.47 11.99
CA ASP A 232 -13.49 0.95 12.37
C ASP A 232 -14.65 1.64 11.63
N ASP A 233 -14.42 2.83 11.03
CA ASP A 233 -15.39 3.48 10.13
C ASP A 233 -15.71 2.61 8.90
N ALA A 234 -14.79 1.69 8.53
CA ALA A 234 -14.96 0.71 7.45
C ALA A 234 -15.33 -0.70 7.97
N SER A 235 -15.90 -0.81 9.17
CA SER A 235 -16.19 -2.10 9.83
C SER A 235 -17.11 -3.04 9.01
N TYR A 236 -17.91 -2.50 8.10
CA TYR A 236 -18.78 -3.30 7.21
C TYR A 236 -18.25 -3.39 5.77
N ILE A 237 -16.98 -3.05 5.55
CA ILE A 237 -16.31 -3.09 4.23
C ILE A 237 -15.21 -4.14 4.26
N THR A 238 -15.38 -5.21 3.49
CA THR A 238 -14.36 -6.26 3.28
C THR A 238 -14.51 -6.87 1.88
N GLY A 239 -13.40 -7.26 1.26
CA GLY A 239 -13.36 -7.79 -0.10
C GLY A 239 -13.50 -6.72 -1.19
N GLU A 240 -13.51 -5.45 -0.84
CA GLU A 240 -13.78 -4.37 -1.78
C GLU A 240 -12.51 -3.81 -2.43
N THR A 241 -12.69 -3.32 -3.67
CA THR A 241 -11.69 -2.59 -4.42
C THR A 241 -12.16 -1.16 -4.65
N ILE A 242 -11.59 -0.22 -3.90
CA ILE A 242 -12.00 1.19 -3.91
C ILE A 242 -11.09 2.02 -4.81
N PHE A 243 -11.66 2.77 -5.75
CA PHE A 243 -10.94 3.60 -6.71
C PHE A 243 -10.88 5.07 -6.27
N CYS A 244 -9.67 5.57 -6.01
CA CYS A 244 -9.38 6.97 -5.71
C CYS A 244 -8.63 7.60 -6.90
N VAL A 245 -9.36 7.99 -7.94
CA VAL A 245 -8.81 8.20 -9.29
C VAL A 245 -9.25 9.52 -9.96
N GLY A 246 -9.83 10.45 -9.22
CA GLY A 246 -10.24 11.76 -9.77
C GLY A 246 -11.23 11.68 -10.94
N GLY A 247 -12.05 10.62 -10.99
CA GLY A 247 -13.01 10.38 -12.08
C GLY A 247 -12.40 9.80 -13.37
N TRP A 248 -11.18 9.28 -13.33
CA TRP A 248 -10.55 8.61 -14.49
C TRP A 248 -11.43 7.44 -15.00
N GLY A 249 -11.60 7.40 -16.33
CA GLY A 249 -12.37 6.33 -17.00
C GLY A 249 -13.88 6.41 -16.80
N LYS A 250 -14.41 7.58 -16.39
CA LYS A 250 -15.86 7.82 -16.24
C LYS A 250 -16.46 8.70 -17.35
N LYS A 251 -15.62 9.15 -18.30
CA LYS A 251 -16.03 9.86 -19.53
C LYS A 251 -15.80 8.99 -20.73
#